data_d99f94c71fe9d9ce138a6d7980f34913
#
_entry.id   d99f94c71fe9d9ce138a6d7980f34913
#
_cell.length_a   1.000
_cell.length_b   1.000
_cell.length_c   1.000
_cell.angle_alpha   90.00
_cell.angle_beta   90.00
_cell.angle_gamma   90.00
#
_symmetry.space_group_name_H-M   'P 1'
#
loop_
_entity.id
_entity.type
_entity.pdbx_description
1 polymer ?
#
loop_
_entity_poly.entity_id
_entity_poly.type
_entity_poly.pdbx_seq_one_letter_code
_entity_poly.pdbx_strand_id
1 'polypeptide(L)'
;MSTIESRIEELGHTLPEAPAPAGSYVNCTRSGNLLFLAGGIPPLTDDTYIGKVPTDTSLEVAQEAARLITLNRLAVVKAEIGDLDKITKIVNVGGFVNSEPDFYQHPAVINGCSDLLVEIFGDKGIHSRTAMGAAALPLNVSVEINMIIEVQ
;
A
#
# COMPACT_ATOMS: atom_id res chain seq x y z
N MET A 1 20.28 7.92 -6.38
CA MET A 1 19.18 6.92 -6.32
C MET A 1 19.57 5.85 -5.31
N SER A 2 18.67 5.49 -4.42
CA SER A 2 18.94 4.45 -3.42
C SER A 2 18.94 3.06 -4.05
N THR A 3 19.52 2.08 -3.34
CA THR A 3 19.47 0.66 -3.75
C THR A 3 18.04 0.16 -3.88
N ILE A 4 17.17 0.55 -2.95
CA ILE A 4 15.74 0.19 -2.96
C ILE A 4 15.03 0.81 -4.16
N GLU A 5 15.30 2.07 -4.48
CA GLU A 5 14.70 2.70 -5.66
C GLU A 5 15.14 2.02 -6.95
N SER A 6 16.43 1.66 -7.06
CA SER A 6 16.94 0.88 -8.21
C SER A 6 16.25 -0.47 -8.30
N ARG A 7 16.03 -1.13 -7.16
CA ARG A 7 15.30 -2.41 -7.13
C ARG A 7 13.86 -2.28 -7.61
N ILE A 8 13.17 -1.21 -7.23
CA ILE A 8 11.80 -0.93 -7.71
C ILE A 8 11.79 -0.81 -9.25
N GLU A 9 12.76 -0.09 -9.82
CA GLU A 9 12.89 0.06 -11.28
C GLU A 9 13.21 -1.27 -11.98
N GLU A 10 14.12 -2.07 -11.41
CA GLU A 10 14.45 -3.40 -11.94
C GLU A 10 13.23 -4.32 -12.01
N LEU A 11 12.30 -4.19 -11.06
CA LEU A 11 11.06 -4.93 -11.02
C LEU A 11 10.00 -4.38 -12.01
N GLY A 12 10.35 -3.33 -12.76
CA GLY A 12 9.46 -2.72 -13.76
C GLY A 12 8.47 -1.71 -13.19
N HIS A 13 8.69 -1.23 -11.97
CA HIS A 13 7.82 -0.25 -11.32
C HIS A 13 8.44 1.13 -11.28
N THR A 14 7.58 2.14 -11.18
CA THR A 14 7.98 3.54 -11.00
C THR A 14 7.38 4.06 -9.70
N LEU A 15 8.22 4.66 -8.86
CA LEU A 15 7.76 5.30 -7.63
C LEU A 15 7.04 6.61 -7.99
N PRO A 16 5.76 6.78 -7.60
CA PRO A 16 5.03 8.00 -7.90
C PRO A 16 5.49 9.17 -7.01
N GLU A 17 4.97 10.35 -7.27
CA GLU A 17 5.07 11.46 -6.32
C GLU A 17 4.19 11.16 -5.10
N ALA A 18 4.65 11.61 -3.92
CA ALA A 18 3.87 11.46 -2.70
C ALA A 18 2.58 12.29 -2.80
N PRO A 19 1.40 11.70 -2.51
CA PRO A 19 0.14 12.42 -2.58
C PRO A 19 0.02 13.42 -1.42
N ALA A 20 -0.80 14.45 -1.63
CA ALA A 20 -1.22 15.33 -0.54
C ALA A 20 -2.29 14.62 0.33
N PRO A 21 -2.34 14.88 1.66
CA PRO A 21 -3.42 14.38 2.50
C PRO A 21 -4.78 14.95 2.05
N ALA A 22 -5.82 14.12 2.13
CA ALA A 22 -7.17 14.51 1.68
C ALA A 22 -8.05 15.07 2.82
N GLY A 23 -7.49 15.36 4.00
CA GLY A 23 -8.25 15.83 5.16
C GLY A 23 -7.37 16.47 6.23
N SER A 24 -7.89 16.56 7.45
CA SER A 24 -7.19 17.17 8.59
C SER A 24 -6.20 16.20 9.26
N TYR A 25 -5.35 15.58 8.45
CA TYR A 25 -4.32 14.63 8.89
C TYR A 25 -3.08 14.73 8.00
N VAL A 26 -2.02 14.05 8.38
CA VAL A 26 -0.78 13.92 7.61
C VAL A 26 -0.62 12.50 7.07
N ASN A 27 0.13 12.34 6.00
CA ASN A 27 0.36 11.02 5.39
C ASN A 27 1.20 10.09 6.26
N CYS A 28 2.06 10.65 7.11
CA CYS A 28 3.00 9.89 7.91
C CYS A 28 3.21 10.56 9.26
N THR A 29 3.19 9.77 10.33
CA THR A 29 3.53 10.22 11.69
C THR A 29 4.70 9.38 12.18
N ARG A 30 5.76 10.01 12.67
CA ARG A 30 6.92 9.34 13.23
C ARG A 30 6.84 9.29 14.76
N SER A 31 7.10 8.12 15.33
CA SER A 31 7.25 7.90 16.76
C SER A 31 8.48 7.01 17.00
N GLY A 32 9.54 7.58 17.56
CA GLY A 32 10.83 6.89 17.64
C GLY A 32 11.34 6.53 16.25
N ASN A 33 11.59 5.27 16.01
CA ASN A 33 12.02 4.72 14.71
C ASN A 33 10.86 4.14 13.88
N LEU A 34 9.61 4.34 14.30
CA LEU A 34 8.45 3.84 13.61
C LEU A 34 7.74 4.95 12.84
N LEU A 35 7.42 4.65 11.59
CA LEU A 35 6.56 5.46 10.74
C LEU A 35 5.19 4.82 10.67
N PHE A 36 4.17 5.58 11.03
CA PHE A 36 2.76 5.19 10.92
C PHE A 36 2.19 5.89 9.69
N LEU A 37 1.90 5.13 8.65
CA LEU A 37 1.36 5.69 7.41
C LEU A 37 -0.15 5.73 7.45
N ALA A 38 -0.72 6.82 6.99
CA ALA A 38 -2.15 6.90 6.74
C ALA A 38 -2.58 5.90 5.67
N GLY A 39 -3.87 5.57 5.62
CA GLY A 39 -4.42 4.70 4.60
C GLY A 39 -4.20 5.27 3.20
N GLY A 40 -3.62 4.45 2.32
CA GLY A 40 -3.43 4.76 0.91
C GLY A 40 -4.54 4.18 0.07
N ILE A 41 -4.90 4.89 -0.99
CA ILE A 41 -5.91 4.49 -1.96
C ILE A 41 -5.27 4.38 -3.35
N PRO A 42 -5.89 3.63 -4.29
CA PRO A 42 -5.35 3.53 -5.64
C PRO A 42 -5.50 4.85 -6.41
N PRO A 43 -4.80 5.01 -7.55
CA PRO A 43 -4.98 6.18 -8.40
C PRO A 43 -6.44 6.37 -8.82
N LEU A 44 -6.91 7.60 -8.84
CA LEU A 44 -8.28 8.00 -9.20
C LEU A 44 -8.32 8.71 -10.56
N THR A 45 -7.42 8.39 -11.47
CA THR A 45 -7.38 8.98 -12.81
C THR A 45 -8.55 8.56 -13.68
N ASP A 46 -9.15 7.39 -13.37
CA ASP A 46 -10.36 6.86 -13.98
C ASP A 46 -11.07 5.93 -12.96
N ASP A 47 -12.06 5.17 -13.39
CA ASP A 47 -12.85 4.30 -12.53
C ASP A 47 -12.30 2.85 -12.44
N THR A 48 -11.08 2.59 -12.90
CA THR A 48 -10.49 1.25 -12.95
C THR A 48 -10.52 0.55 -11.60
N TYR A 49 -10.24 1.27 -10.52
CA TYR A 49 -10.10 0.72 -9.16
C TYR A 49 -11.26 1.10 -8.24
N ILE A 50 -12.40 1.43 -8.80
CA ILE A 50 -13.59 1.86 -8.07
C ILE A 50 -14.60 0.71 -7.99
N GLY A 51 -15.21 0.53 -6.84
CA GLY A 51 -16.35 -0.37 -6.67
C GLY A 51 -16.06 -1.61 -5.86
N LYS A 52 -17.06 -2.45 -5.78
CA LYS A 52 -17.06 -3.69 -4.99
C LYS A 52 -16.28 -4.81 -5.67
N VAL A 53 -15.52 -5.54 -4.88
CA VAL A 53 -14.83 -6.75 -5.31
C VAL A 53 -15.71 -7.97 -4.96
N PRO A 54 -15.98 -8.89 -5.88
CA PRO A 54 -15.50 -8.96 -7.25
C PRO A 54 -16.47 -8.40 -8.30
N THR A 55 -17.58 -7.79 -7.88
CA THR A 55 -18.69 -7.44 -8.79
C THR A 55 -18.29 -6.30 -9.74
N ASP A 56 -17.80 -5.19 -9.21
CA ASP A 56 -17.39 -4.03 -10.02
C ASP A 56 -15.90 -4.08 -10.41
N THR A 57 -15.09 -4.62 -9.51
CA THR A 57 -13.64 -4.73 -9.67
C THR A 57 -13.23 -6.18 -9.47
N SER A 58 -12.58 -6.79 -10.46
CA SER A 58 -12.11 -8.18 -10.33
C SER A 58 -11.04 -8.33 -9.26
N LEU A 59 -10.84 -9.57 -8.78
CA LEU A 59 -9.76 -9.89 -7.84
C LEU A 59 -8.40 -9.45 -8.39
N GLU A 60 -8.14 -9.71 -9.66
CA GLU A 60 -6.86 -9.37 -10.31
C GLU A 60 -6.65 -7.86 -10.40
N VAL A 61 -7.68 -7.10 -10.71
CA VAL A 61 -7.62 -5.63 -10.75
C VAL A 61 -7.44 -5.07 -9.33
N ALA A 62 -8.10 -5.66 -8.33
CA ALA A 62 -7.91 -5.28 -6.93
C ALA A 62 -6.50 -5.58 -6.42
N GLN A 63 -5.87 -6.69 -6.85
CA GLN A 63 -4.46 -6.97 -6.58
C GLN A 63 -3.55 -5.90 -7.18
N GLU A 64 -3.83 -5.45 -8.40
CA GLU A 64 -3.09 -4.35 -9.03
C GLU A 64 -3.27 -3.04 -8.25
N ALA A 65 -4.48 -2.75 -7.78
CA ALA A 65 -4.73 -1.61 -6.90
C ALA A 65 -3.86 -1.68 -5.63
N ALA A 66 -3.78 -2.84 -4.99
CA ALA A 66 -2.93 -3.05 -3.80
C ALA A 66 -1.45 -2.79 -4.11
N ARG A 67 -0.96 -3.20 -5.28
CA ARG A 67 0.40 -2.97 -5.75
C ARG A 67 0.69 -1.48 -5.92
N LEU A 68 -0.20 -0.76 -6.58
CA LEU A 68 -0.07 0.68 -6.79
C LEU A 68 -0.14 1.47 -5.49
N ILE A 69 -0.99 1.07 -4.55
CA ILE A 69 -1.05 1.67 -3.22
C ILE A 69 0.29 1.48 -2.50
N THR A 70 0.91 0.32 -2.61
CA THR A 70 2.21 0.04 -1.99
C THR A 70 3.28 1.02 -2.48
N LEU A 71 3.37 1.24 -3.79
CA LEU A 71 4.31 2.19 -4.36
C LEU A 71 4.00 3.63 -3.89
N ASN A 72 2.74 3.98 -3.81
CA ASN A 72 2.29 5.27 -3.30
C ASN A 72 2.71 5.47 -1.83
N ARG A 73 2.55 4.46 -0.98
CA ARG A 73 2.97 4.51 0.42
C ARG A 73 4.49 4.61 0.55
N LEU A 74 5.26 3.91 -0.28
CA LEU A 74 6.72 4.05 -0.31
C LEU A 74 7.16 5.46 -0.75
N ALA A 75 6.42 6.10 -1.65
CA ALA A 75 6.67 7.49 -2.02
C ALA A 75 6.49 8.45 -0.83
N VAL A 76 5.48 8.20 0.02
CA VAL A 76 5.29 8.96 1.27
C VAL A 76 6.48 8.76 2.21
N VAL A 77 6.97 7.54 2.36
CA VAL A 77 8.16 7.25 3.19
C VAL A 77 9.38 7.99 2.64
N LYS A 78 9.61 7.94 1.33
CA LYS A 78 10.71 8.68 0.70
C LYS A 78 10.64 10.17 0.96
N ALA A 79 9.46 10.76 0.86
CA ALA A 79 9.25 12.19 1.16
C ALA A 79 9.58 12.52 2.62
N GLU A 80 9.30 11.60 3.55
CA GLU A 80 9.54 11.79 4.99
C GLU A 80 11.01 11.64 5.37
N ILE A 81 11.70 10.61 4.87
CA ILE A 81 13.06 10.26 5.31
C ILE A 81 14.16 10.51 4.27
N GLY A 82 13.78 10.84 3.04
CA GLY A 82 14.70 11.21 1.95
C GLY A 82 15.31 10.03 1.19
N ASP A 83 15.51 8.88 1.82
CA ASP A 83 16.17 7.72 1.23
C ASP A 83 15.54 6.43 1.74
N LEU A 84 15.01 5.62 0.82
CA LEU A 84 14.35 4.35 1.16
C LEU A 84 15.32 3.29 1.71
N ASP A 85 16.63 3.43 1.51
CA ASP A 85 17.62 2.53 2.11
C ASP A 85 17.67 2.65 3.64
N LYS A 86 17.09 3.71 4.22
CA LYS A 86 16.95 3.87 5.67
C LYS A 86 15.85 3.00 6.28
N ILE A 87 15.04 2.34 5.48
CA ILE A 87 14.05 1.38 5.97
C ILE A 87 14.78 0.17 6.51
N THR A 88 14.53 -0.18 7.78
CA THR A 88 15.10 -1.35 8.42
C THR A 88 14.15 -2.54 8.41
N LYS A 89 12.84 -2.28 8.43
CA LYS A 89 11.83 -3.35 8.43
C LYS A 89 10.45 -2.81 8.06
N ILE A 90 9.72 -3.60 7.26
CA ILE A 90 8.26 -3.45 7.15
C ILE A 90 7.67 -4.21 8.34
N VAL A 91 6.98 -3.49 9.23
CA VAL A 91 6.53 -4.06 10.50
C VAL A 91 5.14 -4.67 10.38
N ASN A 92 4.19 -3.91 9.85
CA ASN A 92 2.79 -4.32 9.76
C ASN A 92 2.09 -3.70 8.56
N VAL A 93 1.16 -4.46 7.98
CA VAL A 93 0.29 -4.02 6.89
C VAL A 93 -1.16 -4.26 7.29
N GLY A 94 -1.99 -3.22 7.20
CA GLY A 94 -3.44 -3.33 7.30
C GLY A 94 -4.06 -3.17 5.93
N GLY A 95 -4.71 -4.21 5.41
CA GLY A 95 -5.35 -4.21 4.11
C GLY A 95 -6.85 -4.33 4.22
N PHE A 96 -7.58 -3.45 3.53
CA PHE A 96 -9.03 -3.37 3.54
C PHE A 96 -9.54 -3.46 2.11
N VAL A 97 -10.47 -4.39 1.89
CA VAL A 97 -11.07 -4.62 0.56
C VAL A 97 -12.55 -4.20 0.63
N ASN A 98 -12.95 -3.34 -0.28
CA ASN A 98 -14.34 -2.98 -0.50
C ASN A 98 -15.02 -4.18 -1.17
N SER A 99 -15.50 -5.14 -0.37
CA SER A 99 -15.90 -6.45 -0.89
C SER A 99 -17.38 -6.73 -0.71
N GLU A 100 -17.91 -7.56 -1.59
CA GLU A 100 -19.23 -8.17 -1.40
C GLU A 100 -19.23 -9.02 -0.13
N PRO A 101 -20.40 -9.20 0.54
CA PRO A 101 -20.47 -9.94 1.81
C PRO A 101 -20.03 -11.41 1.72
N ASP A 102 -20.11 -12.02 0.55
CA ASP A 102 -19.72 -13.40 0.29
C ASP A 102 -18.35 -13.56 -0.39
N PHE A 103 -17.59 -12.48 -0.50
CA PHE A 103 -16.21 -12.52 -0.97
C PHE A 103 -15.29 -12.77 0.22
N TYR A 104 -14.49 -13.85 0.18
CA TYR A 104 -13.61 -14.27 1.28
C TYR A 104 -12.13 -14.28 0.90
N GLN A 105 -11.76 -13.78 -0.28
CA GLN A 105 -10.39 -13.80 -0.78
C GLN A 105 -9.64 -12.47 -0.54
N HIS A 106 -9.92 -11.79 0.56
CA HIS A 106 -9.20 -10.57 0.96
C HIS A 106 -7.67 -10.80 1.02
N PRO A 107 -7.17 -11.92 1.59
CA PRO A 107 -5.73 -12.19 1.58
C PRO A 107 -5.12 -12.21 0.18
N ALA A 108 -5.81 -12.80 -0.79
CA ALA A 108 -5.34 -12.84 -2.18
C ALA A 108 -5.20 -11.43 -2.78
N VAL A 109 -6.16 -10.55 -2.49
CA VAL A 109 -6.10 -9.15 -2.94
C VAL A 109 -4.89 -8.45 -2.32
N ILE A 110 -4.71 -8.54 -1.01
CA ILE A 110 -3.65 -7.84 -0.29
C ILE A 110 -2.27 -8.45 -0.57
N ASN A 111 -2.19 -9.65 -1.11
CA ASN A 111 -0.93 -10.22 -1.64
C ASN A 111 -0.31 -9.33 -2.72
N GLY A 112 -1.08 -8.53 -3.44
CA GLY A 112 -0.53 -7.52 -4.35
C GLY A 112 0.42 -6.54 -3.65
N CYS A 113 0.15 -6.23 -2.38
CA CYS A 113 1.03 -5.44 -1.53
C CYS A 113 2.14 -6.30 -0.91
N SER A 114 1.78 -7.38 -0.22
CA SER A 114 2.74 -8.19 0.53
C SER A 114 3.83 -8.81 -0.33
N ASP A 115 3.47 -9.35 -1.49
CA ASP A 115 4.44 -9.94 -2.40
C ASP A 115 5.41 -8.88 -2.94
N LEU A 116 4.91 -7.71 -3.30
CA LEU A 116 5.75 -6.61 -3.78
C LEU A 116 6.74 -6.14 -2.71
N LEU A 117 6.30 -6.02 -1.46
CA LEU A 117 7.18 -5.64 -0.35
C LEU A 117 8.32 -6.65 -0.16
N VAL A 118 8.05 -7.94 -0.27
CA VAL A 118 9.07 -8.98 -0.16
C VAL A 118 10.01 -8.96 -1.38
N GLU A 119 9.48 -8.75 -2.58
CA GLU A 119 10.30 -8.63 -3.79
C GLU A 119 11.25 -7.43 -3.73
N ILE A 120 10.81 -6.30 -3.17
CA ILE A 120 11.61 -5.09 -3.05
C ILE A 120 12.65 -5.21 -1.91
N PHE A 121 12.21 -5.64 -0.72
CA PHE A 121 13.01 -5.54 0.51
C PHE A 121 13.61 -6.86 0.98
N GLY A 122 13.25 -8.00 0.38
CA GLY A 122 13.69 -9.30 0.86
C GLY A 122 13.21 -9.55 2.30
N ASP A 123 14.11 -10.02 3.17
CA ASP A 123 13.75 -10.34 4.56
C ASP A 123 13.19 -9.15 5.35
N LYS A 124 13.65 -7.93 5.04
CA LYS A 124 13.11 -6.71 5.65
C LYS A 124 11.66 -6.45 5.26
N GLY A 125 11.19 -7.02 4.17
CA GLY A 125 9.82 -6.89 3.67
C GLY A 125 8.83 -7.85 4.34
N ILE A 126 9.29 -8.85 5.08
CA ILE A 126 8.43 -9.81 5.76
C ILE A 126 7.78 -9.12 6.96
N HIS A 127 6.46 -9.11 6.98
CA HIS A 127 5.65 -8.33 7.92
C HIS A 127 4.49 -9.16 8.46
N SER A 128 3.93 -8.72 9.60
CA SER A 128 2.61 -9.17 10.03
C SER A 128 1.53 -8.39 9.30
N ARG A 129 0.36 -8.96 9.11
CA ARG A 129 -0.73 -8.24 8.44
C ARG A 129 -2.11 -8.67 8.90
N THR A 130 -3.07 -7.79 8.66
CA THR A 130 -4.51 -8.09 8.64
C THR A 130 -5.01 -7.78 7.23
N ALA A 131 -5.84 -8.67 6.69
CA ALA A 131 -6.54 -8.46 5.43
C ALA A 131 -8.02 -8.76 5.66
N MET A 132 -8.88 -7.76 5.49
CA MET A 132 -10.31 -7.88 5.80
C MET A 132 -11.17 -7.12 4.80
N GLY A 133 -12.47 -7.46 4.79
CA GLY A 133 -13.46 -6.74 4.02
C GLY A 133 -13.98 -5.52 4.78
N ALA A 134 -14.34 -4.49 4.03
CA ALA A 134 -15.04 -3.32 4.52
C ALA A 134 -16.41 -3.23 3.85
N ALA A 135 -17.42 -2.79 4.61
CA ALA A 135 -18.76 -2.56 4.07
C ALA A 135 -18.76 -1.48 2.98
N ALA A 136 -17.87 -0.49 3.10
CA ALA A 136 -17.62 0.56 2.15
C ALA A 136 -16.23 1.15 2.41
N LEU A 137 -15.62 1.74 1.40
CA LEU A 137 -14.38 2.50 1.53
C LEU A 137 -14.58 3.94 1.02
N PRO A 138 -13.77 4.89 1.50
CA PRO A 138 -13.84 6.27 1.02
C PRO A 138 -13.77 6.34 -0.51
N LEU A 139 -14.55 7.23 -1.11
CA LEU A 139 -14.60 7.43 -2.57
C LEU A 139 -14.96 6.16 -3.34
N ASN A 140 -15.51 5.16 -2.67
CA ASN A 140 -15.85 3.85 -3.24
C ASN A 140 -14.65 3.13 -3.86
N VAL A 141 -13.43 3.38 -3.39
CA VAL A 141 -12.25 2.65 -3.86
C VAL A 141 -12.34 1.17 -3.52
N SER A 142 -11.69 0.33 -4.32
CA SER A 142 -11.72 -1.13 -4.13
C SER A 142 -10.84 -1.62 -2.99
N VAL A 143 -9.75 -0.90 -2.70
CA VAL A 143 -8.73 -1.30 -1.71
C VAL A 143 -8.21 -0.07 -0.98
N GLU A 144 -7.91 -0.22 0.31
CA GLU A 144 -7.17 0.76 1.10
C GLU A 144 -6.14 0.03 1.96
N ILE A 145 -4.94 0.59 2.08
CA ILE A 145 -3.84 -0.05 2.82
C ILE A 145 -3.12 0.97 3.68
N ASN A 146 -2.90 0.62 4.95
CA ASN A 146 -1.99 1.34 5.84
C ASN A 146 -0.79 0.48 6.22
N MET A 147 0.27 1.08 6.72
CA MET A 147 1.50 0.38 7.07
C MET A 147 2.16 1.00 8.29
N ILE A 148 2.91 0.17 9.01
CA ILE A 148 3.88 0.60 10.01
C ILE A 148 5.26 0.14 9.53
N ILE A 149 6.21 1.07 9.45
CA ILE A 149 7.55 0.83 8.89
C ILE A 149 8.59 1.31 9.91
N GLU A 150 9.61 0.49 10.14
CA GLU A 150 10.75 0.86 10.98
C GLU A 150 11.85 1.46 10.12
N VAL A 151 12.45 2.54 10.61
CA VAL A 151 13.54 3.26 9.94
C VAL A 151 14.70 3.52 10.89
N GLN A 152 15.84 3.92 10.32
CA GLN A 152 17.03 4.31 11.10
C GLN A 152 16.79 5.60 11.90
#